data_eb05467e969c652000d2d3cb1e6f4100
#
_entry.id   eb05467e969c652000d2d3cb1e6f4100
#
_cell.length_a   1.000
_cell.length_b   1.000
_cell.length_c   1.000
_cell.angle_alpha   90.00
_cell.angle_beta   90.00
_cell.angle_gamma   90.00
#
_symmetry.space_group_name_H-M   'P 1'
#
loop_
_entity.id
_entity.type
_entity.pdbx_description
1 polymer ?
#
loop_
_entity_poly.entity_id
_entity_poly.type
_entity_poly.pdbx_seq_one_letter_code
_entity_poly.pdbx_strand_id
1 'polypeptide(L)'
;MKNLKGVLRIIAGILMSFALVLGALWLYLPRADFGSPEGQRADLLSEAVTCLGVTEGSDAHHAIINGYNAHEPLAQGYEVKYDDDWCATFVSFCAIEAGLTDLIPTECGCERQIGLWQGLDRWEEDDTYLPLPGDIIYYDWDVRTLGDSTGWSDHVGIVVGTHGPFIKVIEGNKDDAVGYRYIIRWDPRIRGYGLPNY
;
A
#
# COMPACT_ATOMS: atom_id res chain seq x y z
N MET A 1 -17.93 35.39 -31.81
CA MET A 1 -18.73 34.14 -31.58
C MET A 1 -18.24 32.90 -32.33
N LYS A 2 -17.65 33.02 -33.56
CA LYS A 2 -17.13 31.83 -34.30
C LYS A 2 -15.96 31.13 -33.62
N ASN A 3 -15.07 31.83 -32.93
CA ASN A 3 -13.93 31.22 -32.23
C ASN A 3 -14.27 30.42 -30.98
N LEU A 4 -15.33 30.79 -30.24
CA LEU A 4 -15.70 30.12 -29.01
C LEU A 4 -16.17 28.67 -29.25
N LYS A 5 -16.95 28.46 -30.36
CA LYS A 5 -17.37 27.10 -30.74
C LYS A 5 -16.21 26.19 -31.15
N GLY A 6 -15.18 26.77 -31.78
CA GLY A 6 -13.95 26.03 -32.12
C GLY A 6 -13.18 25.59 -30.88
N VAL A 7 -12.96 26.53 -29.95
CA VAL A 7 -12.28 26.24 -28.67
C VAL A 7 -13.04 25.19 -27.85
N LEU A 8 -14.36 25.30 -27.74
CA LEU A 8 -15.19 24.32 -27.05
C LEU A 8 -15.08 22.91 -27.66
N ARG A 9 -15.01 22.79 -28.99
CA ARG A 9 -14.82 21.48 -29.66
C ARG A 9 -13.44 20.89 -29.38
N ILE A 10 -12.38 21.69 -29.34
CA ILE A 10 -11.03 21.25 -29.01
C ILE A 10 -10.98 20.76 -27.55
N ILE A 11 -11.52 21.53 -26.62
CA ILE A 11 -11.58 21.15 -25.19
C ILE A 11 -12.37 19.83 -25.01
N ALA A 12 -13.55 19.71 -25.66
CA ALA A 12 -14.34 18.48 -25.61
C ALA A 12 -13.58 17.26 -26.18
N GLY A 13 -12.83 17.47 -27.28
CA GLY A 13 -11.99 16.41 -27.87
C GLY A 13 -10.86 15.97 -26.91
N ILE A 14 -10.19 16.91 -26.27
CA ILE A 14 -9.14 16.63 -25.28
C ILE A 14 -9.71 15.87 -24.08
N LEU A 15 -10.83 16.31 -23.52
CA LEU A 15 -11.50 15.65 -22.39
C LEU A 15 -11.96 14.24 -22.74
N MET A 16 -12.50 14.04 -23.95
CA MET A 16 -12.91 12.71 -24.40
C MET A 16 -11.73 11.78 -24.62
N SER A 17 -10.62 12.26 -25.19
CA SER A 17 -9.39 11.50 -25.35
C SER A 17 -8.78 11.11 -23.99
N PHE A 18 -8.78 12.04 -23.04
CA PHE A 18 -8.32 11.80 -21.68
C PHE A 18 -9.18 10.73 -20.96
N ALA A 19 -10.50 10.81 -21.08
CA ALA A 19 -11.43 9.83 -20.52
C ALA A 19 -11.22 8.42 -21.13
N LEU A 20 -10.96 8.32 -22.44
CA LEU A 20 -10.66 7.06 -23.11
C LEU A 20 -9.34 6.46 -22.64
N VAL A 21 -8.30 7.28 -22.46
CA VAL A 21 -7.00 6.84 -21.94
C VAL A 21 -7.14 6.33 -20.50
N LEU A 22 -7.84 7.06 -19.62
CA LEU A 22 -8.10 6.64 -18.25
C LEU A 22 -8.91 5.34 -18.21
N GLY A 23 -9.94 5.22 -19.03
CA GLY A 23 -10.74 3.99 -19.14
C GLY A 23 -9.93 2.79 -19.62
N ALA A 24 -9.07 2.97 -20.63
CA ALA A 24 -8.17 1.94 -21.12
C ALA A 24 -7.15 1.52 -20.05
N LEU A 25 -6.60 2.48 -19.32
CA LEU A 25 -5.66 2.22 -18.22
C LEU A 25 -6.33 1.44 -17.09
N TRP A 26 -7.55 1.82 -16.72
CA TRP A 26 -8.34 1.13 -15.68
C TRP A 26 -8.64 -0.33 -16.04
N LEU A 27 -8.83 -0.64 -17.33
CA LEU A 27 -9.03 -2.00 -17.82
C LEU A 27 -7.73 -2.79 -17.98
N TYR A 28 -6.60 -2.10 -18.19
CA TYR A 28 -5.29 -2.71 -18.45
C TYR A 28 -4.56 -3.11 -17.16
N LEU A 29 -4.48 -2.21 -16.17
CA LEU A 29 -3.67 -2.41 -14.97
C LEU A 29 -3.99 -3.71 -14.22
N PRO A 30 -5.26 -4.14 -14.01
CA PRO A 30 -5.55 -5.39 -13.34
C PRO A 30 -5.04 -6.65 -14.09
N ARG A 31 -4.72 -6.52 -15.38
CA ARG A 31 -4.25 -7.59 -16.24
C ARG A 31 -2.77 -7.51 -16.57
N ALA A 32 -2.11 -6.41 -16.17
CA ALA A 32 -0.68 -6.24 -16.38
C ALA A 32 0.10 -7.23 -15.51
N ASP A 33 1.24 -7.69 -16.04
CA ASP A 33 2.16 -8.52 -15.27
C ASP A 33 2.98 -7.63 -14.33
N PHE A 34 2.84 -7.84 -13.03
CA PHE A 34 3.57 -7.17 -11.97
C PHE A 34 4.71 -8.02 -11.41
N GLY A 35 5.00 -9.15 -12.03
CA GLY A 35 6.01 -10.11 -11.61
C GLY A 35 5.45 -11.20 -10.70
N SER A 36 6.27 -12.21 -10.49
CA SER A 36 5.96 -13.35 -9.60
C SER A 36 7.11 -13.51 -8.63
N PRO A 37 6.96 -13.07 -7.35
CA PRO A 37 8.00 -13.22 -6.35
C PRO A 37 8.22 -14.68 -5.98
N GLU A 38 9.41 -14.98 -5.45
CA GLU A 38 9.80 -16.31 -4.96
C GLU A 38 10.26 -16.22 -3.49
N GLY A 39 10.33 -17.37 -2.82
CA GLY A 39 10.79 -17.48 -1.45
C GLY A 39 9.93 -16.67 -0.47
N GLN A 40 10.56 -16.11 0.55
CA GLN A 40 9.88 -15.38 1.64
C GLN A 40 9.03 -14.18 1.15
N ARG A 41 9.40 -13.57 0.03
CA ARG A 41 8.57 -12.54 -0.63
C ARG A 41 7.25 -13.10 -1.13
N ALA A 42 7.27 -14.32 -1.69
CA ALA A 42 6.06 -15.02 -2.13
C ALA A 42 5.22 -15.46 -0.92
N ASP A 43 5.86 -15.91 0.16
CA ASP A 43 5.15 -16.33 1.38
C ASP A 43 4.36 -15.14 1.96
N LEU A 44 4.97 -13.97 2.15
CA LEU A 44 4.29 -12.76 2.61
C LEU A 44 3.09 -12.39 1.73
N LEU A 45 3.32 -12.37 0.41
CA LEU A 45 2.27 -11.97 -0.53
C LEU A 45 1.16 -13.01 -0.66
N SER A 46 1.47 -14.29 -0.46
CA SER A 46 0.47 -15.36 -0.39
C SER A 46 -0.49 -15.11 0.76
N GLU A 47 0.02 -14.84 1.97
CA GLU A 47 -0.81 -14.52 3.13
C GLU A 47 -1.68 -13.27 2.88
N ALA A 48 -1.08 -12.20 2.37
CA ALA A 48 -1.84 -11.00 2.05
C ALA A 48 -2.97 -11.23 1.04
N VAL A 49 -2.73 -12.04 0.00
CA VAL A 49 -3.71 -12.35 -1.05
C VAL A 49 -4.84 -13.23 -0.52
N THR A 50 -4.60 -14.12 0.46
CA THR A 50 -5.69 -14.91 1.08
C THR A 50 -6.73 -14.02 1.76
N CYS A 51 -6.34 -12.83 2.20
CA CYS A 51 -7.23 -11.85 2.84
C CYS A 51 -7.96 -10.96 1.83
N LEU A 52 -7.70 -11.05 0.53
CA LEU A 52 -8.28 -10.14 -0.47
C LEU A 52 -9.81 -10.16 -0.44
N GLY A 53 -10.41 -8.96 -0.29
CA GLY A 53 -11.85 -8.78 -0.21
C GLY A 53 -12.43 -8.94 1.20
N VAL A 54 -11.61 -9.19 2.23
CA VAL A 54 -12.04 -9.10 3.63
C VAL A 54 -12.50 -7.68 3.91
N THR A 55 -13.70 -7.52 4.48
CA THR A 55 -14.29 -6.23 4.82
C THR A 55 -14.30 -6.03 6.33
N GLU A 56 -14.14 -4.78 6.77
CA GLU A 56 -14.22 -4.40 8.18
C GLU A 56 -15.51 -4.90 8.83
N GLY A 57 -15.43 -5.31 10.09
CA GLY A 57 -16.55 -5.87 10.85
C GLY A 57 -16.94 -7.30 10.48
N SER A 58 -16.33 -7.94 9.45
CA SER A 58 -16.57 -9.34 9.13
C SER A 58 -15.81 -10.27 10.09
N ASP A 59 -16.22 -11.55 10.17
CA ASP A 59 -15.50 -12.58 10.95
C ASP A 59 -14.04 -12.73 10.48
N ALA A 60 -13.80 -12.58 9.18
CA ALA A 60 -12.45 -12.64 8.61
C ALA A 60 -11.59 -11.42 9.02
N HIS A 61 -12.17 -10.21 9.10
CA HIS A 61 -11.50 -9.05 9.69
C HIS A 61 -11.17 -9.26 11.17
N HIS A 62 -12.13 -9.78 11.96
CA HIS A 62 -11.88 -10.12 13.36
C HIS A 62 -10.76 -11.16 13.51
N ALA A 63 -10.64 -12.11 12.56
CA ALA A 63 -9.55 -13.08 12.57
C ALA A 63 -8.18 -12.41 12.35
N ILE A 64 -8.08 -11.39 11.46
CA ILE A 64 -6.85 -10.61 11.26
C ILE A 64 -6.46 -9.89 12.57
N ILE A 65 -7.40 -9.18 13.20
CA ILE A 65 -7.15 -8.46 14.45
C ILE A 65 -6.75 -9.42 15.57
N ASN A 66 -7.47 -10.54 15.73
CA ASN A 66 -7.18 -11.53 16.75
C ASN A 66 -5.83 -12.24 16.52
N GLY A 67 -5.46 -12.51 15.25
CA GLY A 67 -4.17 -13.10 14.91
C GLY A 67 -3.01 -12.17 15.27
N TYR A 68 -3.14 -10.87 14.97
CA TYR A 68 -2.17 -9.88 15.43
C TYR A 68 -2.10 -9.81 16.96
N ASN A 69 -3.23 -9.71 17.66
CA ASN A 69 -3.29 -9.61 19.12
C ASN A 69 -2.79 -10.86 19.86
N ALA A 70 -2.79 -12.01 19.21
CA ALA A 70 -2.25 -13.26 19.77
C ALA A 70 -0.70 -13.31 19.68
N HIS A 71 -0.06 -12.41 18.95
CA HIS A 71 1.39 -12.36 18.79
C HIS A 71 2.04 -11.51 19.89
N GLU A 72 2.85 -12.15 20.75
CA GLU A 72 3.55 -11.49 21.86
C GLU A 72 5.05 -11.25 21.55
N PRO A 73 5.64 -10.14 22.01
CA PRO A 73 4.98 -9.06 22.76
C PRO A 73 4.18 -8.12 21.86
N LEU A 74 3.01 -7.71 22.34
CA LEU A 74 2.22 -6.68 21.64
C LEU A 74 2.99 -5.37 21.53
N ALA A 75 2.97 -4.75 20.35
CA ALA A 75 3.54 -3.42 20.15
C ALA A 75 2.88 -2.42 21.11
N GLN A 76 3.70 -1.66 21.85
CA GLN A 76 3.25 -0.74 22.89
C GLN A 76 2.40 -1.37 24.01
N GLY A 77 2.28 -2.69 24.07
CA GLY A 77 1.34 -3.37 24.96
C GLY A 77 -0.13 -3.06 24.62
N TYR A 78 -0.41 -2.69 23.38
CA TYR A 78 -1.74 -2.29 22.94
C TYR A 78 -2.45 -3.41 22.21
N GLU A 79 -3.60 -3.81 22.72
CA GLU A 79 -4.51 -4.75 22.07
C GLU A 79 -5.41 -3.97 21.09
N VAL A 80 -5.24 -4.23 19.78
CA VAL A 80 -5.99 -3.59 18.70
C VAL A 80 -7.45 -3.99 18.77
N LYS A 81 -8.35 -3.02 18.62
CA LYS A 81 -9.80 -3.22 18.62
C LYS A 81 -10.33 -3.35 17.19
N TYR A 82 -11.56 -3.88 17.07
CA TYR A 82 -12.18 -4.10 15.76
C TYR A 82 -12.63 -2.81 15.04
N ASP A 83 -12.64 -1.68 15.74
CA ASP A 83 -12.98 -0.34 15.24
C ASP A 83 -11.77 0.59 15.15
N ASP A 84 -10.56 0.08 15.36
CA ASP A 84 -9.32 0.82 15.14
C ASP A 84 -8.92 0.78 13.64
N ASP A 85 -8.13 1.77 13.20
CA ASP A 85 -7.47 1.71 11.90
C ASP A 85 -6.52 0.50 11.85
N TRP A 86 -6.68 -0.36 10.85
CA TRP A 86 -6.01 -1.66 10.82
C TRP A 86 -5.06 -1.90 9.63
N CYS A 87 -4.65 -0.84 8.92
CA CYS A 87 -3.71 -0.99 7.80
C CYS A 87 -2.34 -1.54 8.24
N ALA A 88 -1.73 -1.00 9.30
CA ALA A 88 -0.46 -1.49 9.83
C ALA A 88 -0.61 -2.85 10.55
N THR A 89 -1.76 -3.07 11.21
CA THR A 89 -2.14 -4.35 11.80
C THR A 89 -2.22 -5.44 10.73
N PHE A 90 -2.79 -5.15 9.56
CA PHE A 90 -2.85 -6.08 8.44
C PHE A 90 -1.47 -6.49 7.93
N VAL A 91 -0.56 -5.52 7.73
CA VAL A 91 0.82 -5.81 7.30
C VAL A 91 1.53 -6.70 8.33
N SER A 92 1.39 -6.37 9.62
CA SER A 92 1.97 -7.14 10.72
C SER A 92 1.37 -8.54 10.81
N PHE A 93 0.06 -8.69 10.66
CA PHE A 93 -0.62 -9.98 10.60
C PHE A 93 -0.09 -10.85 9.46
N CYS A 94 0.07 -10.31 8.26
CA CYS A 94 0.64 -11.07 7.14
C CYS A 94 2.08 -11.52 7.43
N ALA A 95 2.90 -10.69 8.09
CA ALA A 95 4.24 -11.05 8.50
C ALA A 95 4.25 -12.15 9.57
N ILE A 96 3.31 -12.13 10.53
CA ILE A 96 3.13 -13.16 11.57
C ILE A 96 2.77 -14.49 10.92
N GLU A 97 1.72 -14.53 10.08
CA GLU A 97 1.25 -15.76 9.43
C GLU A 97 2.30 -16.36 8.49
N ALA A 98 3.08 -15.51 7.81
CA ALA A 98 4.19 -15.95 6.98
C ALA A 98 5.45 -16.37 7.77
N GLY A 99 5.50 -16.18 9.09
CA GLY A 99 6.67 -16.46 9.92
C GLY A 99 7.86 -15.53 9.67
N LEU A 100 7.59 -14.26 9.32
CA LEU A 100 8.59 -13.28 8.88
C LEU A 100 8.80 -12.13 9.87
N THR A 101 8.44 -12.30 11.13
CA THR A 101 8.54 -11.26 12.17
C THR A 101 9.99 -10.83 12.49
N ASP A 102 10.97 -11.66 12.17
CA ASP A 102 12.40 -11.30 12.26
C ASP A 102 12.84 -10.35 11.13
N LEU A 103 12.09 -10.28 10.05
CA LEU A 103 12.37 -9.46 8.86
C LEU A 103 11.49 -8.22 8.78
N ILE A 104 10.24 -8.32 9.22
CA ILE A 104 9.23 -7.27 9.16
C ILE A 104 8.79 -6.95 10.58
N PRO A 105 9.08 -5.74 11.10
CA PRO A 105 8.68 -5.34 12.43
C PRO A 105 7.15 -5.35 12.59
N THR A 106 6.66 -5.98 13.65
CA THR A 106 5.23 -5.96 13.99
C THR A 106 4.86 -4.69 14.73
N GLU A 107 3.88 -3.95 14.22
CA GLU A 107 3.37 -2.71 14.81
C GLU A 107 1.94 -2.46 14.30
N CYS A 108 1.12 -1.76 15.06
CA CYS A 108 -0.24 -1.38 14.66
C CYS A 108 -0.38 0.10 14.25
N GLY A 109 0.72 0.84 14.21
CA GLY A 109 0.74 2.25 13.80
C GLY A 109 1.82 2.51 12.76
N CYS A 110 1.44 3.14 11.64
CA CYS A 110 2.32 3.37 10.48
C CYS A 110 3.62 4.10 10.85
N GLU A 111 3.51 5.24 11.52
CA GLU A 111 4.67 6.05 11.87
C GLU A 111 5.61 5.35 12.88
N ARG A 112 5.05 4.57 13.80
CA ARG A 112 5.86 3.78 14.74
C ARG A 112 6.60 2.65 14.02
N GLN A 113 5.95 2.01 13.03
CA GLN A 113 6.58 0.98 12.22
C GLN A 113 7.72 1.58 11.37
N ILE A 114 7.57 2.80 10.82
CA ILE A 114 8.65 3.54 10.16
C ILE A 114 9.83 3.72 11.12
N GLY A 115 9.59 4.13 12.35
CA GLY A 115 10.64 4.27 13.37
C GLY A 115 11.40 2.96 13.63
N LEU A 116 10.72 1.80 13.56
CA LEU A 116 11.38 0.50 13.66
C LEU A 116 12.24 0.19 12.43
N TRP A 117 11.77 0.51 11.21
CA TRP A 117 12.58 0.38 9.98
C TRP A 117 13.82 1.25 10.01
N GLN A 118 13.68 2.50 10.46
CA GLN A 118 14.81 3.43 10.65
C GLN A 118 15.82 2.89 11.66
N GLY A 119 15.35 2.33 12.78
CA GLY A 119 16.19 1.71 13.81
C GLY A 119 16.95 0.47 13.31
N LEU A 120 16.45 -0.19 12.27
CA LEU A 120 17.09 -1.33 11.60
C LEU A 120 18.00 -0.92 10.43
N ASP A 121 18.10 0.37 10.10
CA ASP A 121 18.79 0.88 8.90
C ASP A 121 18.20 0.27 7.59
N ARG A 122 16.88 0.13 7.56
CA ARG A 122 16.10 -0.49 6.46
C ARG A 122 14.93 0.39 6.00
N TRP A 123 15.11 1.69 6.09
CA TRP A 123 14.14 2.68 5.62
C TRP A 123 14.65 3.40 4.39
N GLU A 124 13.83 3.50 3.34
CA GLU A 124 14.18 4.14 2.07
C GLU A 124 13.20 5.25 1.73
N GLU A 125 13.70 6.47 1.53
CA GLU A 125 12.90 7.66 1.16
C GLU A 125 13.24 8.20 -0.24
N ASP A 126 14.18 7.60 -0.97
CA ASP A 126 14.55 8.07 -2.30
C ASP A 126 13.39 7.87 -3.29
N ASP A 127 12.85 8.97 -3.84
CA ASP A 127 11.78 8.96 -4.84
C ASP A 127 12.15 8.21 -6.12
N THR A 128 13.44 7.96 -6.35
CA THR A 128 13.93 7.18 -7.49
C THR A 128 13.97 5.68 -7.21
N TYR A 129 13.76 5.27 -5.97
CA TYR A 129 13.74 3.87 -5.58
C TYR A 129 12.72 3.07 -6.39
N LEU A 130 13.11 1.90 -6.84
CA LEU A 130 12.23 0.95 -7.52
C LEU A 130 11.85 -0.17 -6.56
N PRO A 131 10.65 -0.12 -5.97
CA PRO A 131 10.27 -1.10 -4.97
C PRO A 131 10.12 -2.49 -5.57
N LEU A 132 10.49 -3.48 -4.79
CA LEU A 132 10.40 -4.89 -5.12
C LEU A 132 9.15 -5.53 -4.46
N PRO A 133 8.64 -6.65 -5.00
CA PRO A 133 7.58 -7.40 -4.32
C PRO A 133 7.95 -7.71 -2.88
N GLY A 134 7.04 -7.48 -1.94
CA GLY A 134 7.25 -7.70 -0.52
C GLY A 134 7.84 -6.51 0.26
N ASP A 135 8.29 -5.45 -0.41
CA ASP A 135 8.63 -4.19 0.29
C ASP A 135 7.37 -3.57 0.89
N ILE A 136 7.52 -2.86 1.99
CA ILE A 136 6.41 -2.23 2.71
C ILE A 136 6.37 -0.75 2.34
N ILE A 137 5.30 -0.30 1.72
CA ILE A 137 5.13 1.08 1.24
C ILE A 137 4.25 1.87 2.21
N TYR A 138 4.67 3.10 2.51
CA TYR A 138 3.99 4.03 3.41
C TYR A 138 3.54 5.28 2.68
N TYR A 139 2.42 5.85 3.15
CA TYR A 139 1.80 7.03 2.55
C TYR A 139 1.53 8.11 3.59
N ASP A 140 1.59 9.36 3.12
CA ASP A 140 1.02 10.53 3.76
C ASP A 140 -0.05 11.10 2.81
N TRP A 141 -1.33 10.91 3.15
CA TRP A 141 -2.44 11.41 2.33
C TRP A 141 -2.71 12.89 2.53
N ASP A 142 -2.18 13.48 3.61
CA ASP A 142 -2.35 14.90 3.94
C ASP A 142 -1.36 15.83 3.22
N VAL A 143 -0.57 15.30 2.28
CA VAL A 143 0.36 16.10 1.46
C VAL A 143 -0.38 17.23 0.76
N ARG A 144 -0.13 18.46 1.21
CA ARG A 144 -0.76 19.68 0.69
C ARG A 144 0.12 20.45 -0.28
N THR A 145 1.34 19.99 -0.52
CA THR A 145 2.33 20.66 -1.40
C THR A 145 2.89 19.69 -2.41
N LEU A 146 3.17 20.17 -3.62
CA LEU A 146 3.98 19.44 -4.59
C LEU A 146 5.40 19.34 -4.04
N GLY A 147 5.87 18.17 -3.75
CA GLY A 147 7.21 17.92 -3.23
C GLY A 147 7.29 16.59 -2.51
N ASP A 148 8.44 16.33 -1.95
CA ASP A 148 8.73 15.17 -1.14
C ASP A 148 7.84 15.14 0.11
N SER A 149 7.21 13.99 0.37
CA SER A 149 6.41 13.78 1.57
C SER A 149 7.30 13.33 2.72
N THR A 150 7.55 14.23 3.64
CA THR A 150 8.27 13.97 4.90
C THR A 150 7.33 14.07 6.11
N GLY A 151 6.02 14.06 5.86
CA GLY A 151 4.98 14.19 6.86
C GLY A 151 4.73 12.92 7.66
N TRP A 152 3.70 12.96 8.48
CA TRP A 152 3.26 11.82 9.28
C TRP A 152 2.57 10.78 8.41
N SER A 153 3.04 9.52 8.44
CA SER A 153 2.41 8.45 7.67
C SER A 153 1.09 8.02 8.30
N ASP A 154 0.05 7.99 7.49
CA ASP A 154 -1.31 7.63 7.88
C ASP A 154 -1.82 6.33 7.21
N HIS A 155 -1.04 5.74 6.30
CA HIS A 155 -1.41 4.49 5.65
C HIS A 155 -0.20 3.65 5.23
N VAL A 156 -0.41 2.35 5.06
CA VAL A 156 0.64 1.38 4.71
C VAL A 156 0.08 0.21 3.91
N GLY A 157 0.92 -0.38 3.05
CA GLY A 157 0.59 -1.58 2.31
C GLY A 157 1.83 -2.41 1.95
N ILE A 158 1.59 -3.56 1.31
CA ILE A 158 2.64 -4.47 0.83
C ILE A 158 2.73 -4.36 -0.69
N VAL A 159 3.90 -4.08 -1.21
CA VAL A 159 4.16 -4.02 -2.66
C VAL A 159 3.98 -5.40 -3.27
N VAL A 160 3.05 -5.52 -4.22
CA VAL A 160 2.86 -6.76 -5.00
C VAL A 160 3.87 -6.83 -6.15
N GLY A 161 4.20 -5.66 -6.72
CA GLY A 161 5.17 -5.54 -7.80
C GLY A 161 5.04 -4.23 -8.56
N THR A 162 5.88 -4.10 -9.58
CA THR A 162 5.92 -2.92 -10.44
C THR A 162 5.72 -3.28 -11.91
N HIS A 163 5.02 -2.40 -12.65
CA HIS A 163 4.88 -2.52 -14.10
C HIS A 163 4.96 -1.12 -14.75
N GLY A 164 6.05 -0.86 -15.46
CA GLY A 164 6.33 0.48 -16.01
C GLY A 164 6.36 1.53 -14.89
N PRO A 165 5.51 2.59 -14.97
CA PRO A 165 5.45 3.61 -13.93
C PRO A 165 4.59 3.21 -12.71
N PHE A 166 3.90 2.08 -12.74
CA PHE A 166 2.91 1.72 -11.74
C PHE A 166 3.47 0.75 -10.71
N ILE A 167 3.12 0.96 -9.46
CA ILE A 167 3.27 0.03 -8.35
C ILE A 167 1.87 -0.53 -8.07
N LYS A 168 1.78 -1.86 -7.95
CA LYS A 168 0.60 -2.55 -7.43
C LYS A 168 0.85 -2.89 -5.97
N VAL A 169 -0.05 -2.50 -5.10
CA VAL A 169 0.03 -2.68 -3.64
C VAL A 169 -1.21 -3.43 -3.17
N ILE A 170 -1.06 -4.28 -2.15
CA ILE A 170 -2.17 -4.84 -1.39
C ILE A 170 -2.22 -4.19 -0.01
N GLU A 171 -3.39 -3.73 0.41
CA GLU A 171 -3.57 -2.92 1.61
C GLU A 171 -4.73 -3.42 2.44
N GLY A 172 -4.60 -3.42 3.75
CA GLY A 172 -5.71 -3.50 4.68
C GLY A 172 -6.30 -2.12 4.95
N ASN A 173 -7.52 -2.07 5.42
CA ASN A 173 -8.26 -0.82 5.71
C ASN A 173 -8.31 0.16 4.51
N LYS A 174 -8.25 -0.38 3.30
CA LYS A 174 -8.45 0.38 2.09
C LYS A 174 -9.94 0.42 1.76
N ASP A 175 -10.59 1.57 1.97
CA ASP A 175 -12.03 1.69 1.82
C ASP A 175 -12.76 0.61 2.67
N ASP A 176 -12.33 0.46 3.94
CA ASP A 176 -12.82 -0.52 4.93
C ASP A 176 -12.68 -1.99 4.50
N ALA A 177 -11.69 -2.30 3.65
CA ALA A 177 -11.45 -3.65 3.15
C ALA A 177 -9.97 -3.95 2.86
N VAL A 178 -9.66 -5.23 2.59
CA VAL A 178 -8.40 -5.61 1.94
C VAL A 178 -8.56 -5.49 0.42
N GLY A 179 -7.73 -4.66 -0.19
CA GLY A 179 -7.84 -4.38 -1.62
C GLY A 179 -6.53 -4.01 -2.29
N TYR A 180 -6.56 -4.01 -3.63
CA TYR A 180 -5.44 -3.53 -4.41
C TYR A 180 -5.51 -2.02 -4.65
N ARG A 181 -4.33 -1.37 -4.56
CA ARG A 181 -4.08 -0.02 -5.05
C ARG A 181 -3.10 -0.07 -6.23
N TYR A 182 -3.30 0.81 -7.19
CA TYR A 182 -2.33 1.10 -8.24
C TYR A 182 -1.91 2.56 -8.12
N ILE A 183 -0.63 2.81 -7.88
CA ILE A 183 -0.07 4.14 -7.67
C ILE A 183 1.14 4.36 -8.59
N ILE A 184 1.40 5.61 -8.97
CA ILE A 184 2.57 5.96 -9.78
C ILE A 184 3.78 6.06 -8.86
N ARG A 185 4.95 5.51 -9.28
CA ARG A 185 6.20 5.44 -8.47
C ARG A 185 6.69 6.77 -7.88
N TRP A 186 6.37 7.87 -8.51
CA TRP A 186 6.73 9.24 -8.07
C TRP A 186 5.50 10.01 -7.60
N ASP A 187 4.52 9.33 -7.06
CA ASP A 187 3.38 9.98 -6.42
C ASP A 187 3.88 10.69 -5.13
N PRO A 188 3.66 12.01 -4.98
CA PRO A 188 4.19 12.76 -3.84
C PRO A 188 3.61 12.33 -2.49
N ARG A 189 2.62 11.46 -2.49
CA ARG A 189 2.04 10.87 -1.27
C ARG A 189 2.78 9.63 -0.78
N ILE A 190 3.73 9.10 -1.54
CA ILE A 190 4.58 8.03 -1.06
C ILE A 190 5.56 8.63 -0.06
N ARG A 191 5.49 8.17 1.19
CA ARG A 191 6.33 8.59 2.31
C ARG A 191 7.68 7.88 2.30
N GLY A 192 7.72 6.67 1.79
CA GLY A 192 8.91 5.83 1.72
C GLY A 192 8.59 4.35 1.86
N TYR A 193 9.66 3.56 2.06
CA TYR A 193 9.59 2.11 2.04
C TYR A 193 10.36 1.49 3.20
N GLY A 194 9.74 0.49 3.86
CA GLY A 194 10.43 -0.47 4.71
C GLY A 194 10.96 -1.62 3.86
N LEU A 195 12.24 -1.95 4.02
CA LEU A 195 12.96 -2.93 3.19
C LEU A 195 13.28 -4.19 3.99
N PRO A 196 12.44 -5.25 3.94
CA PRO A 196 12.78 -6.52 4.54
C PRO A 196 14.00 -7.13 3.86
N ASN A 197 14.91 -7.71 4.65
CA ASN A 197 16.12 -8.32 4.14
C ASN A 197 15.89 -9.82 3.90
N TYR A 198 15.05 -10.13 2.91
CA TYR A 198 14.73 -11.50 2.49
C TYR A 198 15.95 -12.30 2.02
#